data_7186f4d0e4c550360a22a5048a6b3ec6
#
_entry.id   7186f4d0e4c550360a22a5048a6b3ec6
#
_cell.length_a   1.000
_cell.length_b   1.000
_cell.length_c   1.000
_cell.angle_alpha   90.00
_cell.angle_beta   90.00
_cell.angle_gamma   90.00
#
_symmetry.space_group_name_H-M   'P 1'
#
loop_
_entity.id
_entity.type
_entity.pdbx_description
1 polymer ?
#
loop_
_entity_poly.entity_id
_entity_poly.type
_entity_poly.pdbx_seq_one_letter_code
_entity_poly.pdbx_strand_id
1 'polypeptide(L)'
;YDVPAGGTTTIEVDAKQVYWDPAKDEDEKVLNKGVRVYSVNKIPMTVYATNQIGEAGTYSFDASHILPKEALGYEYIVQSAQNDAIATEFVVMSTKPGKTTVNVELKVRSRKGSEKLTINFTKAKQIYIIRSKSAEPELPNDLIDLSGSLICSDAPIAVWSGNHYAIIPNKDGLSTDHAVDQLLPLPKWGKEFI
;
A
#
# COMPACT_ATOMS: atom_id res chain seq x y z
N TYR A 1 -11.18 -21.79 -6.05
CA TYR A 1 -11.20 -22.09 -4.62
C TYR A 1 -12.63 -22.06 -4.12
N ASP A 2 -13.00 -23.04 -3.29
CA ASP A 2 -14.29 -23.08 -2.64
C ASP A 2 -14.16 -22.55 -1.20
N VAL A 3 -15.10 -21.68 -0.82
CA VAL A 3 -15.20 -21.16 0.54
C VAL A 3 -16.51 -21.66 1.11
N PRO A 4 -16.49 -22.55 2.13
CA PRO A 4 -17.72 -23.06 2.72
C PRO A 4 -18.48 -21.92 3.43
N ALA A 5 -19.81 -22.04 3.50
CA ALA A 5 -20.64 -21.05 4.21
C ALA A 5 -20.21 -20.97 5.69
N GLY A 6 -19.91 -19.75 6.16
CA GLY A 6 -19.39 -19.51 7.51
C GLY A 6 -17.96 -20.01 7.76
N GLY A 7 -17.26 -20.42 6.71
CA GLY A 7 -15.88 -20.89 6.78
C GLY A 7 -14.88 -19.93 6.17
N THR A 8 -13.61 -20.29 6.23
CA THR A 8 -12.48 -19.57 5.64
C THR A 8 -11.70 -20.48 4.70
N THR A 9 -11.07 -19.88 3.70
CA THR A 9 -10.12 -20.55 2.79
C THR A 9 -8.91 -19.66 2.62
N THR A 10 -7.73 -20.23 2.80
CA THR A 10 -6.46 -19.54 2.53
C THR A 10 -6.05 -19.74 1.07
N ILE A 11 -5.70 -18.66 0.40
CA ILE A 11 -5.19 -18.67 -0.96
C ILE A 11 -3.76 -18.17 -0.93
N GLU A 12 -2.82 -19.05 -1.24
CA GLU A 12 -1.42 -18.64 -1.39
C GLU A 12 -1.20 -18.03 -2.76
N VAL A 13 -0.59 -16.84 -2.77
CA VAL A 13 -0.20 -16.15 -4.00
C VAL A 13 1.31 -16.29 -4.15
N ASP A 14 1.76 -16.80 -5.30
CA ASP A 14 3.19 -16.92 -5.59
C ASP A 14 3.89 -15.56 -5.48
N ALA A 15 4.84 -15.45 -4.57
CA ALA A 15 5.61 -14.24 -4.32
C ALA A 15 6.22 -13.66 -5.61
N LYS A 16 6.65 -14.49 -6.56
CA LYS A 16 7.20 -14.05 -7.85
C LYS A 16 6.23 -13.21 -8.67
N GLN A 17 4.93 -13.39 -8.45
CA GLN A 17 3.88 -12.64 -9.17
C GLN A 17 3.58 -11.28 -8.55
N VAL A 18 3.79 -11.14 -7.25
CA VAL A 18 3.35 -9.96 -6.47
C VAL A 18 4.50 -9.23 -5.79
N TYR A 19 5.61 -9.92 -5.55
CA TYR A 19 6.75 -9.33 -4.87
C TYR A 19 7.36 -8.18 -5.69
N TRP A 20 7.51 -7.05 -5.04
CA TRP A 20 8.31 -5.94 -5.53
C TRP A 20 9.77 -6.17 -5.12
N ASP A 21 10.65 -6.12 -6.09
CA ASP A 21 12.07 -6.38 -5.87
C ASP A 21 12.83 -5.05 -5.77
N PRO A 22 13.29 -4.65 -4.58
CA PRO A 22 14.02 -3.40 -4.40
C PRO A 22 15.34 -3.36 -5.18
N ALA A 23 15.94 -4.51 -5.46
CA ALA A 23 17.18 -4.60 -6.22
C ALA A 23 16.99 -4.30 -7.72
N LYS A 24 15.76 -4.40 -8.23
CA LYS A 24 15.43 -4.09 -9.62
C LYS A 24 15.05 -2.63 -9.85
N ASP A 25 15.06 -1.81 -8.81
CA ASP A 25 14.69 -0.39 -8.89
C ASP A 25 13.32 -0.18 -9.56
N GLU A 26 12.32 -0.90 -9.08
CA GLU A 26 10.95 -0.88 -9.62
C GLU A 26 10.12 0.31 -9.10
N ASP A 27 10.66 1.15 -8.22
CA ASP A 27 10.01 2.37 -7.76
C ASP A 27 9.68 3.31 -8.90
N GLU A 28 8.54 3.99 -8.79
CA GLU A 28 8.05 4.95 -9.76
C GLU A 28 7.95 4.37 -11.18
N LYS A 29 7.55 3.10 -11.26
CA LYS A 29 7.24 2.39 -12.51
C LYS A 29 5.88 1.72 -12.42
N VAL A 30 5.22 1.61 -13.57
CA VAL A 30 3.98 0.84 -13.69
C VAL A 30 4.31 -0.64 -13.78
N LEU A 31 3.85 -1.42 -12.81
CA LEU A 31 4.08 -2.86 -12.72
C LEU A 31 2.77 -3.65 -12.83
N ASN A 32 2.83 -4.86 -13.37
CA ASN A 32 1.66 -5.75 -13.53
C ASN A 32 1.61 -6.77 -12.36
N LYS A 33 1.54 -6.29 -11.12
CA LYS A 33 1.67 -7.14 -9.91
C LYS A 33 0.44 -7.13 -9.00
N GLY A 34 -0.64 -6.43 -9.37
CA GLY A 34 -1.85 -6.35 -8.55
C GLY A 34 -2.67 -7.65 -8.62
N VAL A 35 -3.21 -8.04 -7.48
CA VAL A 35 -4.10 -9.20 -7.31
C VAL A 35 -5.55 -8.72 -7.25
N ARG A 36 -6.46 -9.51 -7.77
CA ARG A 36 -7.90 -9.32 -7.64
C ARG A 36 -8.54 -10.61 -7.15
N VAL A 37 -9.28 -10.51 -6.05
CA VAL A 37 -10.13 -11.57 -5.53
C VAL A 37 -11.60 -11.23 -5.85
N TYR A 38 -12.38 -12.20 -6.28
CA TYR A 38 -13.81 -11.99 -6.55
C TYR A 38 -14.60 -13.29 -6.37
N SER A 39 -15.84 -13.16 -5.92
CA SER A 39 -16.79 -14.26 -5.85
C SER A 39 -17.44 -14.49 -7.22
N VAL A 40 -17.33 -15.69 -7.78
CA VAL A 40 -17.95 -16.07 -9.06
C VAL A 40 -19.46 -15.96 -8.97
N ASN A 41 -20.05 -16.38 -7.85
CA ASN A 41 -21.48 -16.41 -7.62
C ASN A 41 -22.03 -15.10 -7.02
N LYS A 42 -21.20 -14.05 -6.90
CA LYS A 42 -21.55 -12.78 -6.27
C LYS A 42 -21.99 -12.89 -4.80
N ILE A 43 -21.61 -13.95 -4.11
CA ILE A 43 -21.87 -14.12 -2.70
C ILE A 43 -20.93 -13.18 -1.92
N PRO A 44 -21.44 -12.41 -0.95
CA PRO A 44 -20.60 -11.54 -0.12
C PRO A 44 -19.50 -12.32 0.61
N MET A 45 -18.32 -11.76 0.66
CA MET A 45 -17.17 -12.32 1.38
C MET A 45 -16.31 -11.18 1.96
N THR A 46 -15.57 -11.51 2.99
CA THR A 46 -14.52 -10.64 3.54
C THR A 46 -13.17 -11.16 3.10
N VAL A 47 -12.25 -10.29 2.79
CA VAL A 47 -10.90 -10.64 2.34
C VAL A 47 -9.87 -9.97 3.26
N TYR A 48 -8.93 -10.76 3.76
CA TYR A 48 -7.74 -10.29 4.45
C TYR A 48 -6.52 -10.70 3.63
N ALA A 49 -5.57 -9.80 3.49
CA ALA A 49 -4.25 -10.12 2.96
C ALA A 49 -3.26 -10.21 4.12
N THR A 50 -2.42 -11.22 4.07
CA THR A 50 -1.31 -11.37 5.01
C THR A 50 0.01 -11.36 4.25
N ASN A 51 0.98 -10.63 4.76
CA ASN A 51 2.35 -10.63 4.28
C ASN A 51 3.24 -11.24 5.35
N GLN A 52 4.11 -12.12 4.92
CA GLN A 52 5.15 -12.66 5.77
C GLN A 52 6.47 -12.59 5.03
N ILE A 53 7.45 -11.93 5.60
CA ILE A 53 8.80 -11.82 5.07
C ILE A 53 9.75 -12.36 6.13
N GLY A 54 10.69 -13.22 5.76
CA GLY A 54 11.75 -13.69 6.63
C GLY A 54 12.03 -15.18 6.52
N GLU A 55 13.20 -15.55 7.03
CA GLU A 55 13.63 -16.93 7.22
C GLU A 55 13.56 -17.30 8.72
N ALA A 56 13.74 -18.58 9.03
CA ALA A 56 13.62 -19.11 10.39
C ALA A 56 14.34 -18.24 11.45
N GLY A 57 13.57 -17.61 12.33
CA GLY A 57 14.07 -16.79 13.44
C GLY A 57 13.99 -15.27 13.26
N THR A 58 13.64 -14.77 12.06
CA THR A 58 13.48 -13.33 11.82
C THR A 58 12.26 -13.14 10.91
N TYR A 59 11.08 -13.06 11.49
CA TYR A 59 9.84 -12.88 10.75
C TYR A 59 9.33 -11.45 10.92
N SER A 60 8.93 -10.84 9.82
CA SER A 60 8.05 -9.68 9.78
C SER A 60 6.71 -10.12 9.21
N PHE A 61 5.62 -9.79 9.89
CA PHE A 61 4.27 -10.22 9.54
C PHE A 61 3.30 -9.07 9.69
N ASP A 62 2.46 -8.89 8.69
CA ASP A 62 1.34 -7.96 8.79
C ASP A 62 0.10 -8.51 8.11
N ALA A 63 -1.06 -8.02 8.52
CA ALA A 63 -2.35 -8.38 7.99
C ALA A 63 -3.22 -7.15 7.78
N SER A 64 -3.74 -7.00 6.58
CA SER A 64 -4.62 -5.88 6.20
C SER A 64 -5.98 -6.38 5.74
N HIS A 65 -7.05 -5.71 6.17
CA HIS A 65 -8.38 -5.92 5.62
C HIS A 65 -8.45 -5.30 4.23
N ILE A 66 -8.85 -6.09 3.24
CA ILE A 66 -8.99 -5.63 1.87
C ILE A 66 -10.38 -5.05 1.64
N LEU A 67 -10.43 -3.78 1.32
CA LEU A 67 -11.67 -3.06 1.07
C LEU A 67 -12.36 -3.56 -0.20
N PRO A 68 -13.69 -3.74 -0.18
CA PRO A 68 -14.44 -4.07 -1.37
C PRO A 68 -14.37 -2.93 -2.38
N LYS A 69 -14.50 -3.27 -3.66
CA LYS A 69 -14.36 -2.31 -4.77
C LYS A 69 -15.30 -1.09 -4.62
N GLU A 70 -16.45 -1.27 -4.06
CA GLU A 70 -17.47 -0.24 -3.83
C GLU A 70 -17.08 0.77 -2.72
N ALA A 71 -16.13 0.40 -1.87
CA ALA A 71 -15.56 1.29 -0.86
C ALA A 71 -14.42 2.15 -1.38
N LEU A 72 -13.87 1.85 -2.56
CA LEU A 72 -12.78 2.60 -3.16
C LEU A 72 -13.25 3.96 -3.69
N GLY A 73 -12.31 4.87 -3.89
CA GLY A 73 -12.61 6.24 -4.32
C GLY A 73 -11.54 6.85 -5.22
N TYR A 74 -11.59 8.16 -5.32
CA TYR A 74 -10.81 8.98 -6.25
C TYR A 74 -9.75 9.83 -5.57
N GLU A 75 -9.93 10.10 -4.26
CA GLU A 75 -9.10 11.03 -3.50
C GLU A 75 -8.64 10.38 -2.21
N TYR A 76 -7.34 10.47 -1.93
CA TYR A 76 -6.72 9.89 -0.75
C TYR A 76 -5.69 10.85 -0.17
N ILE A 77 -5.52 10.78 1.14
CA ILE A 77 -4.39 11.36 1.86
C ILE A 77 -3.58 10.18 2.41
N VAL A 78 -2.30 10.15 2.10
CA VAL A 78 -1.39 9.11 2.59
C VAL A 78 -1.25 9.20 4.10
N GLN A 79 -1.33 8.07 4.76
CA GLN A 79 -1.06 7.88 6.18
C GLN A 79 -0.06 6.74 6.32
N SER A 80 1.15 7.04 6.72
CA SER A 80 2.23 6.08 6.91
C SER A 80 2.66 6.01 8.37
N ALA A 81 3.30 4.93 8.75
CA ALA A 81 3.96 4.82 10.04
C ALA A 81 5.39 5.36 9.90
N GLN A 82 5.65 6.53 10.48
CA GLN A 82 6.99 7.11 10.50
C GLN A 82 7.95 6.24 11.32
N ASN A 83 9.17 6.12 10.83
CA ASN A 83 10.31 5.57 11.54
C ASN A 83 11.53 6.49 11.33
N ASP A 84 12.34 6.67 12.35
CA ASP A 84 13.48 7.59 12.33
C ASP A 84 14.62 7.17 11.38
N ALA A 85 14.56 5.99 10.79
CA ALA A 85 15.65 5.47 9.97
C ALA A 85 15.24 4.97 8.58
N ILE A 86 13.95 4.63 8.35
CA ILE A 86 13.53 3.90 7.15
C ILE A 86 12.40 4.60 6.42
N ALA A 87 12.53 4.60 5.10
CA ALA A 87 11.59 5.19 4.17
C ALA A 87 10.14 4.71 4.40
N THR A 88 9.21 5.63 4.41
CA THR A 88 7.80 5.30 4.26
C THR A 88 7.46 5.06 2.81
N GLU A 89 6.40 4.32 2.56
CA GLU A 89 5.98 3.97 1.21
C GLU A 89 4.47 3.93 1.06
N PHE A 90 4.01 4.08 -0.17
CA PHE A 90 2.65 3.75 -0.55
C PHE A 90 2.58 3.17 -1.96
N VAL A 91 1.51 2.42 -2.19
CA VAL A 91 1.23 1.77 -3.45
C VAL A 91 -0.13 2.23 -3.96
N VAL A 92 -0.19 2.59 -5.23
CA VAL A 92 -1.44 2.89 -5.94
C VAL A 92 -1.74 1.76 -6.91
N MET A 93 -2.97 1.26 -6.94
CA MET A 93 -3.41 0.23 -7.88
C MET A 93 -4.63 0.69 -8.68
N SER A 94 -4.55 0.49 -10.00
CA SER A 94 -5.70 0.70 -10.90
C SER A 94 -6.71 -0.43 -10.76
N THR A 95 -8.01 -0.10 -10.73
CA THR A 95 -9.08 -1.07 -10.46
C THR A 95 -10.03 -1.30 -11.63
N LYS A 96 -10.04 -0.41 -12.64
CA LYS A 96 -10.90 -0.54 -13.82
C LYS A 96 -10.13 -1.02 -15.04
N PRO A 97 -10.79 -1.66 -16.01
CA PRO A 97 -10.25 -1.84 -17.36
C PRO A 97 -9.99 -0.50 -18.06
N GLY A 98 -8.96 -0.46 -18.90
CA GLY A 98 -8.59 0.73 -19.66
C GLY A 98 -7.79 1.75 -18.87
N LYS A 99 -7.68 2.95 -19.42
CA LYS A 99 -6.83 4.02 -18.89
C LYS A 99 -7.36 4.54 -17.54
N THR A 100 -6.43 4.74 -16.62
CA THR A 100 -6.64 5.49 -15.37
C THR A 100 -5.48 6.45 -15.18
N THR A 101 -5.78 7.72 -14.96
CA THR A 101 -4.78 8.74 -14.68
C THR A 101 -4.84 9.10 -13.20
N VAL A 102 -3.69 9.08 -12.54
CA VAL A 102 -3.56 9.43 -11.13
C VAL A 102 -2.54 10.55 -11.00
N ASN A 103 -2.92 11.63 -10.33
CA ASN A 103 -2.04 12.72 -9.97
C ASN A 103 -1.68 12.61 -8.49
N VAL A 104 -0.41 12.75 -8.20
CA VAL A 104 0.12 12.67 -6.84
C VAL A 104 0.92 13.94 -6.55
N GLU A 105 0.63 14.54 -5.41
CA GLU A 105 1.42 15.63 -4.83
C GLU A 105 2.04 15.15 -3.53
N LEU A 106 3.35 15.01 -3.52
CA LEU A 106 4.08 14.44 -2.39
C LEU A 106 4.35 15.49 -1.31
N LYS A 107 4.17 15.12 -0.06
CA LYS A 107 4.52 15.97 1.10
C LYS A 107 6.02 16.17 1.23
N VAL A 108 6.78 15.13 0.90
CA VAL A 108 8.25 15.13 0.86
C VAL A 108 8.68 14.52 -0.47
N ARG A 109 9.90 14.77 -0.90
CA ARG A 109 10.43 14.18 -2.14
C ARG A 109 10.51 12.66 -2.05
N SER A 110 10.14 12.02 -3.13
CA SER A 110 10.38 10.58 -3.28
C SER A 110 11.88 10.27 -3.30
N ARG A 111 12.21 8.99 -3.16
CA ARG A 111 13.59 8.50 -3.30
C ARG A 111 14.22 8.89 -4.65
N LYS A 112 13.43 9.01 -5.69
CA LYS A 112 13.88 9.46 -7.04
C LYS A 112 13.85 10.97 -7.22
N GLY A 113 13.48 11.72 -6.20
CA GLY A 113 13.47 13.19 -6.22
C GLY A 113 12.17 13.79 -6.75
N SER A 114 11.14 12.99 -7.01
CA SER A 114 9.83 13.49 -7.46
C SER A 114 9.13 14.25 -6.34
N GLU A 115 8.44 15.35 -6.68
CA GLU A 115 7.53 16.11 -5.80
C GLU A 115 6.09 15.97 -6.28
N LYS A 116 5.89 15.88 -7.58
CA LYS A 116 4.59 15.68 -8.24
C LYS A 116 4.74 14.63 -9.31
N LEU A 117 3.74 13.77 -9.44
CA LEU A 117 3.73 12.65 -10.36
C LEU A 117 2.39 12.58 -11.08
N THR A 118 2.42 12.22 -12.36
CA THR A 118 1.24 11.78 -13.10
C THR A 118 1.45 10.35 -13.55
N ILE A 119 0.66 9.45 -12.98
CA ILE A 119 0.72 8.02 -13.25
C ILE A 119 -0.34 7.67 -14.28
N ASN A 120 0.04 6.98 -15.35
CA ASN A 120 -0.87 6.53 -16.39
C ASN A 120 -0.93 5.01 -16.42
N PHE A 121 -1.99 4.45 -15.84
CA PHE A 121 -2.30 3.04 -15.97
C PHE A 121 -3.04 2.79 -17.29
N THR A 122 -2.85 1.63 -17.88
CA THR A 122 -3.51 1.22 -19.15
C THR A 122 -4.52 0.09 -18.97
N LYS A 123 -4.47 -0.59 -17.82
CA LYS A 123 -5.37 -1.70 -17.47
C LYS A 123 -5.50 -1.88 -15.97
N ALA A 124 -6.53 -2.59 -15.53
CA ALA A 124 -6.69 -2.98 -14.13
C ALA A 124 -5.51 -3.82 -13.61
N LYS A 125 -5.29 -3.79 -12.31
CA LYS A 125 -4.26 -4.52 -11.56
C LYS A 125 -2.83 -4.07 -11.85
N GLN A 126 -2.64 -2.94 -12.48
CA GLN A 126 -1.35 -2.28 -12.50
C GLN A 126 -1.13 -1.55 -11.19
N ILE A 127 0.08 -1.62 -10.68
CA ILE A 127 0.51 -0.94 -9.46
C ILE A 127 1.61 0.06 -9.75
N TYR A 128 1.76 1.03 -8.84
CA TYR A 128 2.83 2.01 -8.85
C TYR A 128 3.26 2.28 -7.42
N ILE A 129 4.54 2.09 -7.13
CA ILE A 129 5.10 2.18 -5.79
C ILE A 129 5.88 3.49 -5.67
N ILE A 130 5.66 4.21 -4.59
CA ILE A 130 6.38 5.44 -4.26
C ILE A 130 6.96 5.28 -2.87
N ARG A 131 8.26 5.54 -2.74
CA ARG A 131 8.97 5.56 -1.46
C ARG A 131 9.62 6.91 -1.21
N SER A 132 9.67 7.32 0.05
CA SER A 132 10.51 8.42 0.48
C SER A 132 11.99 8.02 0.45
N LYS A 133 12.88 8.95 0.66
CA LYS A 133 14.28 8.62 0.96
C LYS A 133 14.36 7.92 2.32
N SER A 134 15.29 7.00 2.47
CA SER A 134 15.70 6.54 3.80
C SER A 134 16.37 7.69 4.53
N ALA A 135 16.30 7.71 5.86
CA ALA A 135 17.04 8.68 6.64
C ALA A 135 18.53 8.55 6.34
N GLU A 136 19.11 9.63 5.91
CA GLU A 136 20.56 9.83 5.93
C GLU A 136 20.86 10.57 7.23
N PRO A 137 22.03 10.38 7.86
CA PRO A 137 22.34 10.99 9.17
C PRO A 137 22.17 12.51 9.22
N GLU A 138 22.09 13.17 8.08
CA GLU A 138 22.01 14.61 7.92
C GLU A 138 20.60 15.11 7.55
N LEU A 139 19.62 14.20 7.29
CA LEU A 139 18.25 14.59 6.93
C LEU A 139 17.38 14.65 8.18
N PRO A 140 16.62 15.74 8.36
CA PRO A 140 15.56 15.78 9.38
C PRO A 140 14.53 14.67 9.14
N ASN A 141 14.04 14.06 10.22
CA ASN A 141 13.07 12.96 10.16
C ASN A 141 11.75 13.34 9.47
N ASP A 142 11.37 14.61 9.46
CA ASP A 142 10.20 15.13 8.76
C ASP A 142 10.29 15.06 7.23
N LEU A 143 11.50 14.86 6.67
CA LEU A 143 11.72 14.73 5.22
C LEU A 143 11.60 13.30 4.69
N ILE A 144 11.35 12.33 5.55
CA ILE A 144 11.24 10.91 5.15
C ILE A 144 9.82 10.36 5.24
N ASP A 145 8.86 11.12 5.76
CA ASP A 145 7.48 10.68 5.92
C ASP A 145 6.58 11.21 4.80
N LEU A 146 6.00 10.30 4.04
CA LEU A 146 5.04 10.59 2.97
C LEU A 146 3.62 10.91 3.48
N SER A 147 3.37 10.83 4.80
CA SER A 147 2.07 11.17 5.37
C SER A 147 1.67 12.59 5.01
N GLY A 148 0.41 12.77 4.61
CA GLY A 148 -0.11 14.03 4.09
C GLY A 148 0.06 14.23 2.58
N SER A 149 0.70 13.30 1.86
CA SER A 149 0.71 13.33 0.39
C SER A 149 -0.71 13.16 -0.17
N LEU A 150 -1.04 13.89 -1.22
CA LEU A 150 -2.35 13.90 -1.85
C LEU A 150 -2.35 13.06 -3.11
N ILE A 151 -3.41 12.27 -3.29
CA ILE A 151 -3.60 11.41 -4.46
C ILE A 151 -4.98 11.67 -5.03
N CYS A 152 -5.07 12.05 -6.32
CA CYS A 152 -6.31 12.26 -7.04
C CYS A 152 -6.31 11.46 -8.34
N SER A 153 -7.44 10.84 -8.69
CA SER A 153 -7.56 10.00 -9.88
C SER A 153 -8.85 10.26 -10.67
N ASP A 154 -8.84 9.90 -11.95
CA ASP A 154 -10.01 9.96 -12.83
C ASP A 154 -10.92 8.71 -12.75
N ALA A 155 -10.54 7.72 -11.95
CA ALA A 155 -11.31 6.51 -11.70
C ALA A 155 -11.01 5.98 -10.30
N PRO A 156 -11.89 5.16 -9.69
CA PRO A 156 -11.62 4.55 -8.38
C PRO A 156 -10.32 3.76 -8.40
N ILE A 157 -9.48 4.00 -7.41
CA ILE A 157 -8.19 3.33 -7.20
C ILE A 157 -8.16 2.68 -5.82
N ALA A 158 -7.24 1.75 -5.62
CA ALA A 158 -6.90 1.25 -4.30
C ALA A 158 -5.51 1.78 -3.91
N VAL A 159 -5.37 2.17 -2.65
CA VAL A 159 -4.12 2.72 -2.10
C VAL A 159 -3.77 1.99 -0.82
N TRP A 160 -2.53 1.56 -0.69
CA TRP A 160 -1.96 1.02 0.55
C TRP A 160 -0.80 1.90 0.95
N SER A 161 -0.60 2.05 2.24
CA SER A 161 0.55 2.79 2.79
C SER A 161 1.12 2.09 3.99
N GLY A 162 2.40 2.27 4.23
CA GLY A 162 3.08 1.63 5.33
C GLY A 162 4.57 1.90 5.42
N ASN A 163 5.23 1.04 6.17
CA ASN A 163 6.66 1.04 6.36
C ASN A 163 7.17 -0.40 6.54
N HIS A 164 8.31 -0.73 5.95
CA HIS A 164 8.95 -2.05 6.09
C HIS A 164 9.39 -2.38 7.51
N TYR A 165 9.71 -1.36 8.32
CA TYR A 165 10.26 -1.49 9.66
C TYR A 165 9.65 -0.43 10.57
N ALA A 166 8.33 -0.47 10.74
CA ALA A 166 7.64 0.41 11.66
C ALA A 166 8.01 0.10 13.11
N ILE A 167 8.15 1.12 13.91
CA ILE A 167 8.32 1.02 15.37
C ILE A 167 7.05 1.55 16.00
N ILE A 168 6.10 0.67 16.32
CA ILE A 168 4.80 1.04 16.91
C ILE A 168 4.52 0.15 18.13
N PRO A 169 4.28 0.71 19.31
CA PRO A 169 4.33 2.12 19.76
C PRO A 169 5.63 2.49 20.49
N ASN A 170 6.72 1.81 20.28
CA ASN A 170 7.80 1.77 21.27
C ASN A 170 8.99 2.66 20.93
N LYS A 171 9.30 3.59 21.84
CA LYS A 171 10.54 4.37 21.81
C LYS A 171 11.75 3.61 22.38
N ASP A 172 11.51 2.56 23.16
CA ASP A 172 12.56 1.84 23.90
C ASP A 172 12.80 0.42 23.40
N GLY A 173 12.01 -0.06 22.41
CA GLY A 173 12.07 -1.42 21.89
C GLY A 173 12.85 -1.51 20.58
N LEU A 174 13.70 -2.49 20.53
CA LEU A 174 14.52 -2.83 19.37
C LEU A 174 13.75 -3.69 18.34
N SER A 175 12.45 -3.86 18.51
CA SER A 175 11.63 -4.66 17.59
C SER A 175 10.97 -3.76 16.57
N THR A 176 11.31 -3.97 15.32
CA THR A 176 10.66 -3.36 14.15
C THR A 176 9.83 -4.42 13.44
N ASP A 177 8.68 -4.03 12.90
CA ASP A 177 7.85 -4.93 12.12
C ASP A 177 7.34 -4.23 10.85
N HIS A 178 6.93 -5.01 9.88
CA HIS A 178 6.25 -4.50 8.71
C HIS A 178 4.85 -4.01 9.10
N ALA A 179 4.51 -2.80 8.69
CA ALA A 179 3.17 -2.25 8.89
C ALA A 179 2.63 -1.74 7.56
N VAL A 180 1.51 -2.30 7.12
CA VAL A 180 0.82 -1.86 5.91
C VAL A 180 -0.68 -1.92 6.10
N ASP A 181 -1.39 -0.89 5.65
CA ASP A 181 -2.86 -0.91 5.63
C ASP A 181 -3.41 -0.31 4.33
N GLN A 182 -4.61 -0.76 3.97
CA GLN A 182 -5.35 -0.20 2.85
C GLN A 182 -6.08 1.06 3.28
N LEU A 183 -5.77 2.18 2.61
CA LEU A 183 -6.33 3.47 2.95
C LEU A 183 -7.78 3.60 2.50
N LEU A 184 -8.59 4.23 3.34
CA LEU A 184 -9.91 4.71 2.97
C LEU A 184 -9.81 5.99 2.13
N PRO A 185 -10.61 6.12 1.07
CA PRO A 185 -10.68 7.39 0.33
C PRO A 185 -11.28 8.49 1.21
N LEU A 186 -10.83 9.72 0.99
CA LEU A 186 -11.20 10.89 1.81
C LEU A 186 -12.71 11.04 2.08
N PRO A 187 -13.63 10.85 1.11
CA PRO A 187 -15.06 10.94 1.34
C PRO A 187 -15.66 9.83 2.23
N LYS A 188 -14.87 8.79 2.56
CA LYS A 188 -15.28 7.66 3.42
C LYS A 188 -14.72 7.75 4.84
N TRP A 189 -13.99 8.80 5.15
CA TRP A 189 -13.44 8.99 6.50
C TRP A 189 -14.57 9.15 7.52
N GLY A 190 -14.41 8.49 8.67
CA GLY A 190 -15.35 8.60 9.79
C GLY A 190 -15.28 9.98 10.44
N LYS A 191 -16.43 10.38 11.03
CA LYS A 191 -16.54 11.61 11.82
C LYS A 191 -16.65 11.30 13.31
N GLU A 192 -16.93 10.08 13.66
CA GLU A 192 -17.08 9.59 15.03
C GLU A 192 -16.56 8.14 15.10
N PHE A 193 -15.85 7.85 16.15
CA PHE A 193 -15.27 6.55 16.43
C PHE A 193 -15.58 6.16 17.87
N ILE A 194 -15.82 4.86 18.10
CA ILE A 194 -16.15 4.29 19.41
C ILE A 194 -15.04 3.34 19.83
#